data_aa50e92281d8d7163ca65f76140b1c7b
#
_entry.id   aa50e92281d8d7163ca65f76140b1c7b
#
_cell.length_a   1.000
_cell.length_b   1.000
_cell.length_c   1.000
_cell.angle_alpha   90.00
_cell.angle_beta   90.00
_cell.angle_gamma   90.00
#
_symmetry.space_group_name_H-M   'P 1'
#
loop_
_entity.id
_entity.type
_entity.pdbx_description
1 polymer ?
#
loop_
_entity_poly.entity_id
_entity_poly.type
_entity_poly.pdbx_seq_one_letter_code
_entity_poly.pdbx_strand_id
1 'polypeptide(L)'
;MKKMIDLFAGCGGLSLGMEQAGFSVVFANEINSSLFETYLYNRNLPKNSYFIGDINDLNNNIDKYKELFIDIDLVCGGPPCQGFSMANRQRILDDPRNNLYKAYLFFLKEIQPKFFIMENVKGMANKINEILENFQEFLGKDYSYSYSLLNAKDFGLPQNRERFFIIGNKLGVNTDNIFNNIRNVAIKKRFVLKDAIFDLPKLKPNNVKNNPKIENSDIGFFEIKYKYPYSEYANFINNGKKINKLYNHKNRYNNDRDIEIFGLLPQGANSLHKSIEHIMPYKNRNHIFKDKYFKLNENEVCKTITSHMKFDCNMYIHPNQPRGLSPREAARIQTFPDDYIFKGTPNNWYAQIGNAVPVKLAELIGKEIIKYL
;
A
#
# COMPACT_ATOMS: atom_id res chain seq x y z
N MET A 1 2.03 18.02 -18.59
CA MET A 1 1.86 16.88 -17.66
C MET A 1 0.39 16.73 -17.37
N LYS A 2 -0.11 15.51 -17.23
CA LYS A 2 -1.52 15.24 -16.90
C LYS A 2 -1.78 15.52 -15.43
N LYS A 3 -2.78 16.33 -15.13
CA LYS A 3 -3.10 16.80 -13.76
C LYS A 3 -3.86 15.74 -12.98
N MET A 4 -3.42 15.48 -11.76
CA MET A 4 -4.05 14.49 -10.88
C MET A 4 -4.34 15.07 -9.50
N ILE A 5 -5.51 14.69 -8.93
CA ILE A 5 -5.87 14.90 -7.53
C ILE A 5 -5.82 13.55 -6.81
N ASP A 6 -5.19 13.51 -5.62
CA ASP A 6 -5.07 12.32 -4.78
C ASP A 6 -5.88 12.51 -3.48
N LEU A 7 -6.98 11.78 -3.36
CA LEU A 7 -7.84 11.80 -2.17
C LEU A 7 -7.59 10.58 -1.30
N PHE A 8 -7.69 10.74 0.02
CA PHE A 8 -7.33 9.68 0.97
C PHE A 8 -5.90 9.19 0.75
N ALA A 9 -5.00 10.13 0.51
CA ALA A 9 -3.69 9.91 -0.07
C ALA A 9 -2.77 8.98 0.75
N GLY A 10 -2.98 8.89 2.07
CA GLY A 10 -2.14 8.09 2.97
C GLY A 10 -0.67 8.48 2.88
N CYS A 11 0.20 7.50 2.67
CA CYS A 11 1.62 7.74 2.38
C CYS A 11 1.93 7.83 0.88
N GLY A 12 0.93 7.81 -0.02
CA GLY A 12 1.09 8.10 -1.43
C GLY A 12 1.52 6.93 -2.33
N GLY A 13 1.20 5.67 -1.98
CA GLY A 13 1.57 4.53 -2.83
C GLY A 13 0.84 4.51 -4.18
N LEU A 14 -0.47 4.84 -4.18
CA LEU A 14 -1.28 4.92 -5.40
C LEU A 14 -0.79 6.06 -6.30
N SER A 15 -0.70 7.27 -5.74
CA SER A 15 -0.28 8.45 -6.50
C SER A 15 1.17 8.35 -6.98
N LEU A 16 2.08 7.74 -6.23
CA LEU A 16 3.46 7.55 -6.68
C LEU A 16 3.52 6.68 -7.95
N GLY A 17 2.70 5.63 -8.02
CA GLY A 17 2.59 4.83 -9.25
C GLY A 17 2.01 5.62 -10.41
N MET A 18 1.00 6.45 -10.17
CA MET A 18 0.45 7.35 -11.19
C MET A 18 1.49 8.39 -11.65
N GLU A 19 2.28 8.97 -10.72
CA GLU A 19 3.39 9.88 -11.06
C GLU A 19 4.44 9.18 -11.92
N GLN A 20 4.79 7.93 -11.63
CA GLN A 20 5.68 7.12 -12.46
C GLN A 20 5.10 6.82 -13.84
N ALA A 21 3.79 6.83 -13.99
CA ALA A 21 3.11 6.69 -15.28
C ALA A 21 3.02 7.99 -16.08
N GLY A 22 3.35 9.16 -15.48
CA GLY A 22 3.36 10.46 -16.18
C GLY A 22 2.31 11.47 -15.72
N PHE A 23 1.58 11.18 -14.64
CA PHE A 23 0.69 12.15 -13.99
C PHE A 23 1.47 13.09 -13.07
N SER A 24 0.89 14.25 -12.75
CA SER A 24 1.41 15.22 -11.80
C SER A 24 0.35 15.54 -10.75
N VAL A 25 0.68 15.34 -9.48
CA VAL A 25 -0.21 15.70 -8.37
C VAL A 25 -0.32 17.22 -8.28
N VAL A 26 -1.51 17.76 -8.49
CA VAL A 26 -1.81 19.18 -8.33
C VAL A 26 -2.51 19.47 -6.99
N PHE A 27 -3.14 18.46 -6.40
CA PHE A 27 -3.77 18.56 -5.08
C PHE A 27 -3.84 17.20 -4.40
N ALA A 28 -3.73 17.19 -3.06
CA ALA A 28 -3.88 15.98 -2.26
C ALA A 28 -4.67 16.23 -0.97
N ASN A 29 -5.44 15.22 -0.52
CA ASN A 29 -6.16 15.25 0.76
C ASN A 29 -5.88 13.99 1.59
N GLU A 30 -5.65 14.19 2.86
CA GLU A 30 -5.53 13.14 3.88
C GLU A 30 -5.95 13.69 5.25
N ILE A 31 -6.72 12.91 6.01
CA ILE A 31 -7.16 13.31 7.36
C ILE A 31 -6.05 13.12 8.40
N ASN A 32 -5.18 12.13 8.20
CA ASN A 32 -4.14 11.77 9.18
C ASN A 32 -2.83 12.50 8.87
N SER A 33 -2.56 13.56 9.62
CA SER A 33 -1.35 14.38 9.46
C SER A 33 -0.04 13.60 9.56
N SER A 34 0.01 12.54 10.40
CA SER A 34 1.23 11.73 10.55
C SER A 34 1.52 10.82 9.35
N LEU A 35 0.48 10.38 8.63
CA LEU A 35 0.63 9.67 7.36
C LEU A 35 1.04 10.64 6.25
N PHE A 36 0.41 11.81 6.25
CA PHE A 36 0.62 12.83 5.24
C PHE A 36 1.99 13.50 5.35
N GLU A 37 2.64 13.48 6.51
CA GLU A 37 4.05 13.90 6.67
C GLU A 37 4.97 13.14 5.72
N THR A 38 4.79 11.83 5.59
CA THR A 38 5.51 11.00 4.60
C THR A 38 5.21 11.43 3.18
N TYR A 39 3.94 11.66 2.88
CA TYR A 39 3.50 12.10 1.55
C TYR A 39 4.19 13.40 1.12
N LEU A 40 4.12 14.41 1.97
CA LEU A 40 4.72 15.73 1.71
C LEU A 40 6.25 15.69 1.68
N TYR A 41 6.88 14.87 2.52
CA TYR A 41 8.33 14.76 2.55
C TYR A 41 8.92 14.24 1.21
N ASN A 42 8.22 13.34 0.56
CA ASN A 42 8.65 12.77 -0.73
C ASN A 42 8.17 13.58 -1.94
N ARG A 43 7.42 14.68 -1.71
CA ARG A 43 6.88 15.57 -2.76
C ARG A 43 7.02 17.02 -2.32
N ASN A 44 7.49 17.85 -3.22
CA ASN A 44 7.58 19.30 -2.95
C ASN A 44 6.26 19.98 -3.39
N LEU A 45 5.16 19.72 -2.66
CA LEU A 45 3.87 20.33 -2.94
C LEU A 45 3.77 21.74 -2.30
N PRO A 46 3.28 22.76 -3.02
CA PRO A 46 2.95 24.05 -2.44
C PRO A 46 1.90 23.94 -1.33
N LYS A 47 1.94 24.84 -0.34
CA LYS A 47 1.00 24.82 0.81
C LYS A 47 -0.49 24.91 0.43
N ASN A 48 -0.82 25.51 -0.70
CA ASN A 48 -2.17 25.60 -1.21
C ASN A 48 -2.61 24.37 -2.05
N SER A 49 -1.70 23.42 -2.29
CA SER A 49 -1.94 22.22 -3.10
C SER A 49 -2.28 20.98 -2.26
N TYR A 50 -2.71 21.16 -1.02
CA TYR A 50 -3.17 20.04 -0.20
C TYR A 50 -4.09 20.50 0.93
N PHE A 51 -4.89 19.57 1.44
CA PHE A 51 -5.75 19.74 2.60
C PHE A 51 -5.58 18.60 3.59
N ILE A 52 -5.20 18.93 4.84
CA ILE A 52 -5.12 17.97 5.95
C ILE A 52 -6.42 18.10 6.75
N GLY A 53 -7.32 17.14 6.55
CA GLY A 53 -8.64 17.17 7.18
C GLY A 53 -9.63 16.21 6.54
N ASP A 54 -10.86 16.22 7.06
CA ASP A 54 -11.94 15.38 6.55
C ASP A 54 -12.33 15.81 5.12
N ILE A 55 -12.58 14.83 4.26
CA ILE A 55 -13.03 15.09 2.88
C ILE A 55 -14.37 15.83 2.83
N ASN A 56 -15.23 15.67 3.83
CA ASN A 56 -16.50 16.43 3.91
C ASN A 56 -16.22 17.92 4.12
N ASP A 57 -15.21 18.27 4.93
CA ASP A 57 -14.79 19.65 5.11
C ASP A 57 -14.16 20.21 3.84
N LEU A 58 -13.41 19.39 3.10
CA LEU A 58 -12.89 19.75 1.78
C LEU A 58 -14.05 20.05 0.80
N ASN A 59 -15.03 19.14 0.73
CA ASN A 59 -16.22 19.29 -0.12
C ASN A 59 -17.01 20.56 0.19
N ASN A 60 -17.19 20.89 1.47
CA ASN A 60 -17.89 22.10 1.91
C ASN A 60 -17.12 23.40 1.58
N ASN A 61 -15.84 23.30 1.29
CA ASN A 61 -14.95 24.43 0.99
C ASN A 61 -14.28 24.31 -0.39
N ILE A 62 -14.86 23.56 -1.30
CA ILE A 62 -14.26 23.22 -2.61
C ILE A 62 -13.91 24.48 -3.44
N ASP A 63 -14.71 25.53 -3.32
CA ASP A 63 -14.50 26.81 -4.01
C ASP A 63 -13.15 27.46 -3.68
N LYS A 64 -12.58 27.20 -2.50
CA LYS A 64 -11.25 27.73 -2.14
C LYS A 64 -10.12 27.20 -3.02
N TYR A 65 -10.36 26.09 -3.68
CA TYR A 65 -9.36 25.36 -4.47
C TYR A 65 -9.72 25.31 -5.96
N LYS A 66 -10.82 25.97 -6.37
CA LYS A 66 -11.36 25.87 -7.73
C LYS A 66 -10.32 26.16 -8.84
N GLU A 67 -9.37 27.09 -8.60
CA GLU A 67 -8.33 27.41 -9.57
C GLU A 67 -7.37 26.24 -9.81
N LEU A 68 -7.14 25.39 -8.80
CA LEU A 68 -6.32 24.18 -8.90
C LEU A 68 -7.08 23.03 -9.56
N PHE A 69 -8.42 23.08 -9.56
CA PHE A 69 -9.30 22.01 -10.00
C PHE A 69 -9.78 22.16 -11.45
N ILE A 70 -9.17 23.08 -12.20
CA ILE A 70 -9.51 23.31 -13.61
C ILE A 70 -8.83 22.23 -14.47
N ASP A 71 -9.61 21.59 -15.36
CA ASP A 71 -9.16 20.60 -16.33
C ASP A 71 -8.35 19.46 -15.73
N ILE A 72 -8.95 18.78 -14.75
CA ILE A 72 -8.35 17.63 -14.08
C ILE A 72 -8.45 16.38 -14.95
N ASP A 73 -7.30 15.77 -15.22
CA ASP A 73 -7.24 14.55 -16.01
C ASP A 73 -7.63 13.32 -15.19
N LEU A 74 -7.22 13.25 -13.91
CA LEU A 74 -7.45 12.10 -13.04
C LEU A 74 -7.75 12.52 -11.60
N VAL A 75 -8.79 11.93 -11.00
CA VAL A 75 -8.94 11.87 -9.53
C VAL A 75 -8.73 10.43 -9.08
N CYS A 76 -7.78 10.19 -8.21
CA CYS A 76 -7.59 8.88 -7.60
C CYS A 76 -7.84 8.94 -6.09
N GLY A 77 -8.24 7.79 -5.49
CA GLY A 77 -8.43 7.71 -4.05
C GLY A 77 -8.78 6.31 -3.56
N GLY A 78 -8.48 6.08 -2.26
CA GLY A 78 -8.84 4.85 -1.56
C GLY A 78 -9.70 5.18 -0.33
N PRO A 79 -10.99 5.52 -0.47
CA PRO A 79 -11.84 5.84 0.67
C PRO A 79 -11.89 4.65 1.65
N PRO A 80 -11.66 4.85 2.96
CA PRO A 80 -11.62 3.76 3.93
C PRO A 80 -12.98 3.06 4.02
N CYS A 81 -12.95 1.73 4.07
CA CYS A 81 -14.12 0.87 4.15
C CYS A 81 -13.93 -0.15 5.27
N GLN A 82 -14.04 0.30 6.53
CA GLN A 82 -13.72 -0.55 7.67
C GLN A 82 -14.76 -1.64 7.96
N GLY A 83 -16.02 -1.42 7.63
CA GLY A 83 -17.09 -2.42 7.77
C GLY A 83 -16.96 -3.62 6.81
N PHE A 84 -16.16 -3.49 5.75
CA PHE A 84 -16.00 -4.52 4.71
C PHE A 84 -14.66 -5.27 4.78
N SER A 85 -13.74 -4.83 5.64
CA SER A 85 -12.46 -5.52 5.80
C SER A 85 -12.67 -6.89 6.45
N MET A 86 -12.24 -7.96 5.78
CA MET A 86 -12.24 -9.31 6.32
C MET A 86 -11.35 -9.46 7.57
N ALA A 87 -10.43 -8.52 7.81
CA ALA A 87 -9.61 -8.46 9.01
C ALA A 87 -10.37 -7.92 10.24
N ASN A 88 -11.49 -7.22 10.03
CA ASN A 88 -12.33 -6.74 11.12
C ASN A 88 -13.44 -7.75 11.41
N ARG A 89 -13.28 -8.54 12.47
CA ARG A 89 -14.26 -9.56 12.89
C ARG A 89 -15.54 -8.96 13.51
N GLN A 90 -15.53 -7.68 13.88
CA GLN A 90 -16.71 -6.94 14.33
C GLN A 90 -17.24 -6.11 13.15
N ARG A 91 -18.19 -6.67 12.42
CA ARG A 91 -18.93 -5.97 11.35
C ARG A 91 -19.85 -4.94 12.01
N ILE A 92 -19.43 -3.69 12.08
CA ILE A 92 -20.30 -2.58 12.44
C ILE A 92 -20.96 -2.13 11.14
N LEU A 93 -22.22 -2.52 10.92
CA LEU A 93 -22.96 -2.22 9.69
C LEU A 93 -23.20 -0.70 9.50
N ASP A 94 -23.25 0.06 10.59
CA ASP A 94 -23.54 1.51 10.63
C ASP A 94 -22.28 2.36 10.90
N ASP A 95 -21.09 1.91 10.53
CA ASP A 95 -19.88 2.73 10.68
C ASP A 95 -19.94 3.92 9.72
N PRO A 96 -19.88 5.19 10.22
CA PRO A 96 -19.92 6.41 9.36
C PRO A 96 -18.85 6.39 8.26
N ARG A 97 -17.74 5.68 8.47
CA ARG A 97 -16.66 5.54 7.49
C ARG A 97 -17.05 4.70 6.26
N ASN A 98 -18.14 3.94 6.35
CA ASN A 98 -18.70 3.22 5.20
C ASN A 98 -19.30 4.19 4.16
N ASN A 99 -19.56 5.44 4.54
CA ASN A 99 -20.11 6.47 3.67
C ASN A 99 -19.05 7.40 3.04
N LEU A 100 -17.75 7.23 3.38
CA LEU A 100 -16.69 8.09 2.83
C LEU A 100 -16.51 7.94 1.31
N TYR A 101 -16.90 6.81 0.73
CA TYR A 101 -16.94 6.70 -0.73
C TYR A 101 -18.02 7.60 -1.36
N LYS A 102 -19.10 7.93 -0.65
CA LYS A 102 -20.10 8.91 -1.12
C LYS A 102 -19.53 10.34 -1.15
N ALA A 103 -18.70 10.69 -0.15
CA ALA A 103 -17.99 11.96 -0.16
C ALA A 103 -16.98 12.03 -1.32
N TYR A 104 -16.34 10.89 -1.67
CA TYR A 104 -15.53 10.78 -2.88
C TYR A 104 -16.37 10.99 -4.15
N LEU A 105 -17.55 10.37 -4.25
CA LEU A 105 -18.47 10.55 -5.39
C LEU A 105 -18.96 11.98 -5.52
N PHE A 106 -19.28 12.64 -4.39
CA PHE A 106 -19.62 14.08 -4.38
C PHE A 106 -18.49 14.92 -4.97
N PHE A 107 -17.25 14.67 -4.55
CA PHE A 107 -16.08 15.36 -5.08
C PHE A 107 -15.93 15.14 -6.60
N LEU A 108 -16.12 13.90 -7.09
CA LEU A 108 -16.08 13.62 -8.53
C LEU A 108 -17.18 14.39 -9.30
N LYS A 109 -18.39 14.48 -8.73
CA LYS A 109 -19.50 15.22 -9.33
C LYS A 109 -19.19 16.72 -9.48
N GLU A 110 -18.55 17.32 -8.48
CA GLU A 110 -18.18 18.74 -8.50
C GLU A 110 -17.00 19.03 -9.43
N ILE A 111 -15.98 18.16 -9.44
CA ILE A 111 -14.73 18.40 -10.20
C ILE A 111 -14.84 17.96 -11.65
N GLN A 112 -15.66 16.96 -11.95
CA GLN A 112 -15.83 16.45 -13.31
C GLN A 112 -14.51 16.07 -14.01
N PRO A 113 -13.61 15.24 -13.37
CA PRO A 113 -12.35 14.85 -14.00
C PRO A 113 -12.58 14.01 -15.26
N LYS A 114 -11.59 13.96 -16.16
CA LYS A 114 -11.66 13.09 -17.35
C LYS A 114 -11.71 11.62 -16.99
N PHE A 115 -10.89 11.20 -16.00
CA PHE A 115 -10.86 9.86 -15.42
C PHE A 115 -10.94 9.90 -13.90
N PHE A 116 -11.41 8.81 -13.31
CA PHE A 116 -11.25 8.57 -11.88
C PHE A 116 -10.85 7.12 -11.59
N ILE A 117 -10.17 6.91 -10.46
CA ILE A 117 -9.83 5.59 -9.91
C ILE A 117 -10.24 5.57 -8.44
N MET A 118 -11.09 4.62 -8.07
CA MET A 118 -11.38 4.30 -6.67
C MET A 118 -10.78 2.92 -6.33
N GLU A 119 -9.89 2.89 -5.34
CA GLU A 119 -9.30 1.64 -4.84
C GLU A 119 -9.94 1.24 -3.51
N ASN A 120 -10.05 -0.07 -3.29
CA ASN A 120 -10.50 -0.59 -2.00
C ASN A 120 -10.05 -2.05 -1.77
N VAL A 121 -10.39 -2.59 -0.59
CA VAL A 121 -10.19 -4.00 -0.26
C VAL A 121 -11.20 -4.89 -0.98
N LYS A 122 -10.83 -6.16 -1.22
CA LYS A 122 -11.68 -7.19 -1.88
C LYS A 122 -13.10 -7.25 -1.31
N GLY A 123 -13.25 -7.08 0.02
CA GLY A 123 -14.55 -7.17 0.69
C GLY A 123 -15.59 -6.17 0.19
N MET A 124 -15.18 -5.06 -0.42
CA MET A 124 -16.08 -4.08 -1.01
C MET A 124 -16.88 -4.64 -2.20
N ALA A 125 -16.33 -5.60 -2.92
CA ALA A 125 -17.02 -6.26 -4.02
C ALA A 125 -18.35 -6.95 -3.61
N ASN A 126 -18.52 -7.31 -2.33
CA ASN A 126 -19.76 -7.91 -1.83
C ASN A 126 -20.95 -6.94 -1.83
N LYS A 127 -20.70 -5.64 -1.97
CA LYS A 127 -21.74 -4.58 -2.04
C LYS A 127 -21.71 -3.83 -3.38
N ILE A 128 -21.22 -4.48 -4.42
CA ILE A 128 -21.01 -3.81 -5.71
C ILE A 128 -22.30 -3.19 -6.27
N ASN A 129 -23.44 -3.85 -6.13
CA ASN A 129 -24.72 -3.32 -6.64
C ASN A 129 -25.10 -2.00 -5.96
N GLU A 130 -25.04 -1.93 -4.62
CA GLU A 130 -25.27 -0.70 -3.84
C GLU A 130 -24.30 0.42 -4.26
N ILE A 131 -23.03 0.06 -4.47
CA ILE A 131 -21.99 1.00 -4.88
C ILE A 131 -22.30 1.55 -6.27
N LEU A 132 -22.63 0.69 -7.24
CA LEU A 132 -22.94 1.12 -8.60
C LEU A 132 -24.21 1.96 -8.68
N GLU A 133 -25.25 1.68 -7.86
CA GLU A 133 -26.44 2.53 -7.73
C GLU A 133 -26.05 3.94 -7.28
N ASN A 134 -25.19 4.08 -6.25
CA ASN A 134 -24.71 5.40 -5.83
C ASN A 134 -23.84 6.07 -6.92
N PHE A 135 -23.00 5.34 -7.66
CA PHE A 135 -22.28 5.90 -8.79
C PHE A 135 -23.25 6.47 -9.85
N GLN A 136 -24.32 5.73 -10.16
CA GLN A 136 -25.35 6.20 -11.10
C GLN A 136 -26.09 7.43 -10.57
N GLU A 137 -26.38 7.49 -9.27
CA GLU A 137 -27.05 8.64 -8.63
C GLU A 137 -26.19 9.91 -8.70
N PHE A 138 -24.87 9.79 -8.38
CA PHE A 138 -23.98 10.95 -8.30
C PHE A 138 -23.46 11.42 -9.66
N LEU A 139 -23.10 10.48 -10.54
CA LEU A 139 -22.38 10.76 -11.79
C LEU A 139 -23.27 10.69 -13.03
N GLY A 140 -24.48 10.11 -12.90
CA GLY A 140 -25.46 10.02 -13.99
C GLY A 140 -24.94 9.21 -15.18
N LYS A 141 -25.28 9.69 -16.39
CA LYS A 141 -24.87 9.07 -17.66
C LYS A 141 -23.58 9.66 -18.25
N ASP A 142 -23.01 10.65 -17.60
CA ASP A 142 -21.84 11.37 -18.10
C ASP A 142 -20.55 10.55 -17.95
N TYR A 143 -20.58 9.56 -17.06
CA TYR A 143 -19.47 8.65 -16.82
C TYR A 143 -19.80 7.22 -17.19
N SER A 144 -18.90 6.59 -17.96
CA SER A 144 -18.82 5.14 -18.06
C SER A 144 -17.81 4.62 -17.04
N TYR A 145 -18.11 3.54 -16.33
CA TYR A 145 -17.22 2.94 -15.35
C TYR A 145 -17.41 1.43 -15.28
N SER A 146 -16.33 0.74 -14.94
CA SER A 146 -16.35 -0.69 -14.62
C SER A 146 -15.42 -0.99 -13.46
N TYR A 147 -15.44 -2.21 -12.98
CA TYR A 147 -14.65 -2.62 -11.82
C TYR A 147 -13.90 -3.94 -12.06
N SER A 148 -12.82 -4.11 -11.32
CA SER A 148 -12.06 -5.35 -11.35
C SER A 148 -11.36 -5.62 -10.03
N LEU A 149 -11.20 -6.90 -9.71
CA LEU A 149 -10.28 -7.36 -8.69
C LEU A 149 -8.93 -7.66 -9.37
N LEU A 150 -7.87 -6.98 -8.94
CA LEU A 150 -6.51 -7.17 -9.44
C LEU A 150 -5.64 -7.71 -8.32
N ASN A 151 -4.82 -8.73 -8.61
CA ASN A 151 -3.85 -9.28 -7.67
C ASN A 151 -2.43 -8.92 -8.12
N ALA A 152 -1.67 -8.29 -7.24
CA ALA A 152 -0.31 -7.83 -7.53
C ALA A 152 0.60 -8.96 -8.08
N LYS A 153 0.47 -10.20 -7.59
CA LYS A 153 1.25 -11.35 -8.08
C LYS A 153 1.02 -11.66 -9.56
N ASP A 154 -0.19 -11.38 -10.07
CA ASP A 154 -0.52 -11.67 -11.47
C ASP A 154 0.25 -10.77 -12.42
N PHE A 155 0.74 -9.63 -11.92
CA PHE A 155 1.59 -8.66 -12.62
C PHE A 155 3.09 -8.81 -12.31
N GLY A 156 3.51 -9.97 -11.81
CA GLY A 156 4.91 -10.29 -11.54
C GLY A 156 5.47 -9.67 -10.25
N LEU A 157 4.64 -9.06 -9.40
CA LEU A 157 5.07 -8.44 -8.16
C LEU A 157 5.21 -9.50 -7.03
N PRO A 158 6.12 -9.32 -6.08
CA PRO A 158 6.46 -10.33 -5.07
C PRO A 158 5.46 -10.42 -3.91
N GLN A 159 4.17 -10.13 -4.17
CA GLN A 159 3.12 -10.10 -3.16
C GLN A 159 1.79 -10.63 -3.67
N ASN A 160 1.17 -11.54 -2.90
CA ASN A 160 -0.21 -11.94 -3.09
C ASN A 160 -1.13 -10.93 -2.41
N ARG A 161 -1.49 -9.85 -3.14
CA ARG A 161 -2.34 -8.75 -2.67
C ARG A 161 -3.44 -8.44 -3.66
N GLU A 162 -4.67 -8.79 -3.31
CA GLU A 162 -5.86 -8.46 -4.09
C GLU A 162 -6.41 -7.10 -3.69
N ARG A 163 -6.72 -6.28 -4.69
CA ARG A 163 -7.39 -4.99 -4.51
C ARG A 163 -8.50 -4.81 -5.53
N PHE A 164 -9.57 -4.23 -5.06
CA PHE A 164 -10.73 -3.87 -5.83
C PHE A 164 -10.52 -2.47 -6.42
N PHE A 165 -10.71 -2.33 -7.72
CA PHE A 165 -10.61 -1.05 -8.41
C PHE A 165 -11.89 -0.77 -9.18
N ILE A 166 -12.36 0.49 -9.10
CA ILE A 166 -13.33 1.04 -10.04
C ILE A 166 -12.61 2.09 -10.85
N ILE A 167 -12.68 2.00 -12.18
CA ILE A 167 -12.16 3.00 -13.11
C ILE A 167 -13.33 3.55 -13.90
N GLY A 168 -13.41 4.88 -14.00
CA GLY A 168 -14.42 5.53 -14.82
C GLY A 168 -13.88 6.73 -15.57
N ASN A 169 -14.60 7.12 -16.62
CA ASN A 169 -14.25 8.28 -17.45
C ASN A 169 -15.50 8.91 -18.09
N LYS A 170 -15.38 10.20 -18.45
CA LYS A 170 -16.38 10.94 -19.22
C LYS A 170 -16.02 11.11 -20.71
N LEU A 171 -15.00 10.43 -21.18
CA LEU A 171 -14.49 10.52 -22.55
C LEU A 171 -15.11 9.48 -23.49
N GLY A 172 -16.03 8.66 -23.00
CA GLY A 172 -16.65 7.58 -23.78
C GLY A 172 -15.75 6.37 -24.01
N VAL A 173 -14.62 6.27 -23.26
CA VAL A 173 -13.73 5.11 -23.35
C VAL A 173 -14.36 3.93 -22.66
N ASN A 174 -14.36 2.76 -23.31
CA ASN A 174 -14.82 1.51 -22.71
C ASN A 174 -13.84 1.06 -21.61
N THR A 175 -14.31 1.13 -20.36
CA THR A 175 -13.50 0.81 -19.18
C THR A 175 -13.19 -0.68 -19.02
N ASP A 176 -14.01 -1.58 -19.56
CA ASP A 176 -13.72 -3.02 -19.59
C ASP A 176 -12.49 -3.30 -20.46
N ASN A 177 -12.34 -2.58 -21.57
CA ASN A 177 -11.15 -2.70 -22.41
C ASN A 177 -9.89 -2.23 -21.65
N ILE A 178 -10.00 -1.19 -20.81
CA ILE A 178 -8.89 -0.75 -19.95
C ILE A 178 -8.46 -1.89 -19.03
N PHE A 179 -9.40 -2.53 -18.32
CA PHE A 179 -9.06 -3.67 -17.46
C PHE A 179 -8.54 -4.88 -18.23
N ASN A 180 -9.07 -5.16 -19.42
CA ASN A 180 -8.56 -6.24 -20.27
C ASN A 180 -7.12 -5.96 -20.72
N ASN A 181 -6.81 -4.74 -21.13
CA ASN A 181 -5.45 -4.33 -21.49
C ASN A 181 -4.49 -4.44 -20.31
N ILE A 182 -4.92 -4.02 -19.10
CA ILE A 182 -4.13 -4.17 -17.86
C ILE A 182 -3.82 -5.66 -17.61
N ARG A 183 -4.81 -6.57 -17.71
CA ARG A 183 -4.60 -8.00 -17.48
C ARG A 183 -3.69 -8.65 -18.53
N ASN A 184 -3.72 -8.14 -19.77
CA ASN A 184 -2.96 -8.68 -20.89
C ASN A 184 -1.56 -8.08 -21.01
N VAL A 185 -1.12 -7.24 -20.07
CA VAL A 185 0.25 -6.72 -20.07
C VAL A 185 1.26 -7.87 -19.98
N ALA A 186 2.20 -7.86 -20.91
CA ALA A 186 3.26 -8.87 -20.95
C ALA A 186 4.16 -8.77 -19.70
N ILE A 187 4.15 -9.79 -18.88
CA ILE A 187 4.98 -9.89 -17.68
C ILE A 187 6.34 -10.49 -18.04
N LYS A 188 7.37 -9.63 -18.08
CA LYS A 188 8.73 -10.05 -18.43
C LYS A 188 9.37 -10.96 -17.39
N LYS A 189 9.08 -10.71 -16.11
CA LYS A 189 9.60 -11.48 -14.98
C LYS A 189 8.61 -11.52 -13.82
N ARG A 190 8.56 -12.66 -13.14
CA ARG A 190 7.81 -12.83 -11.89
C ARG A 190 8.80 -12.87 -10.74
N PHE A 191 8.70 -11.88 -9.86
CA PHE A 191 9.54 -11.77 -8.68
C PHE A 191 8.93 -12.52 -7.51
N VAL A 192 9.79 -13.13 -6.70
CA VAL A 192 9.45 -13.78 -5.43
C VAL A 192 10.08 -13.03 -4.26
N LEU A 193 9.81 -13.47 -3.03
CA LEU A 193 10.24 -12.77 -1.83
C LEU A 193 11.77 -12.53 -1.78
N LYS A 194 12.58 -13.55 -2.09
CA LYS A 194 14.04 -13.40 -2.09
C LYS A 194 14.54 -12.30 -3.03
N ASP A 195 13.92 -12.16 -4.20
CA ASP A 195 14.29 -11.12 -5.16
C ASP A 195 14.10 -9.72 -4.56
N ALA A 196 13.05 -9.57 -3.74
CA ALA A 196 12.70 -8.28 -3.16
C ALA A 196 13.60 -7.85 -1.99
N ILE A 197 14.16 -8.80 -1.20
CA ILE A 197 14.76 -8.44 0.08
C ILE A 197 16.19 -8.95 0.32
N PHE A 198 16.72 -9.89 -0.49
CA PHE A 198 18.00 -10.53 -0.15
C PHE A 198 19.25 -9.72 -0.50
N ASP A 199 19.12 -8.68 -1.30
CA ASP A 199 20.19 -7.71 -1.57
C ASP A 199 20.26 -6.60 -0.51
N LEU A 200 19.32 -6.56 0.46
CA LEU A 200 19.39 -5.65 1.61
C LEU A 200 20.37 -6.13 2.67
N PRO A 201 20.96 -5.22 3.47
CA PRO A 201 21.83 -5.61 4.58
C PRO A 201 21.13 -6.57 5.55
N LYS A 202 21.86 -7.59 6.00
CA LYS A 202 21.35 -8.51 7.03
C LYS A 202 21.24 -7.79 8.37
N LEU A 203 20.16 -8.06 9.11
CA LEU A 203 19.94 -7.53 10.45
C LEU A 203 19.87 -8.67 11.47
N LYS A 204 20.44 -8.45 12.66
CA LYS A 204 20.28 -9.35 13.80
C LYS A 204 18.93 -9.10 14.51
N PRO A 205 18.42 -10.06 15.27
CA PRO A 205 17.29 -9.81 16.17
C PRO A 205 17.56 -8.64 17.11
N ASN A 206 16.52 -7.87 17.42
CA ASN A 206 16.60 -6.78 18.38
C ASN A 206 15.78 -7.13 19.62
N ASN A 207 16.45 -7.45 20.73
CA ASN A 207 15.82 -7.75 22.02
C ASN A 207 15.91 -6.61 23.04
N VAL A 208 16.33 -5.41 22.61
CA VAL A 208 16.39 -4.21 23.47
C VAL A 208 15.08 -3.45 23.39
N LYS A 209 14.33 -3.41 24.51
CA LYS A 209 13.06 -2.67 24.60
C LYS A 209 13.25 -1.16 24.61
N ASN A 210 12.22 -0.45 24.16
CA ASN A 210 12.04 0.99 24.32
C ASN A 210 13.22 1.83 23.78
N ASN A 211 13.89 1.34 22.75
CA ASN A 211 15.02 2.03 22.18
C ASN A 211 14.87 2.33 20.66
N PRO A 212 13.84 3.12 20.27
CA PRO A 212 13.62 3.46 18.87
C PRO A 212 14.76 4.28 18.27
N LYS A 213 15.59 4.93 19.12
CA LYS A 213 16.69 5.80 18.69
C LYS A 213 18.02 5.07 18.52
N ILE A 214 18.21 3.88 19.09
CA ILE A 214 19.44 3.10 18.86
C ILE A 214 19.51 2.69 17.40
N GLU A 215 20.63 3.03 16.78
CA GLU A 215 20.99 2.64 15.42
C GLU A 215 22.41 2.06 15.44
N ASN A 216 22.55 0.86 14.87
CA ASN A 216 23.84 0.21 14.72
C ASN A 216 23.77 -0.87 13.61
N SER A 217 24.93 -1.42 13.24
CA SER A 217 25.04 -2.45 12.18
C SER A 217 24.23 -3.72 12.43
N ASP A 218 23.88 -4.00 13.68
CA ASP A 218 23.18 -5.24 14.03
C ASP A 218 21.68 -5.11 13.87
N ILE A 219 21.08 -4.03 14.36
CA ILE A 219 19.62 -3.85 14.37
C ILE A 219 19.10 -2.92 13.27
N GLY A 220 20.00 -2.22 12.57
CA GLY A 220 19.68 -1.38 11.42
C GLY A 220 19.61 0.10 11.70
N PHE A 221 19.20 0.86 10.68
CA PHE A 221 19.28 2.32 10.63
C PHE A 221 18.02 2.94 10.04
N PHE A 222 17.77 4.20 10.42
CA PHE A 222 16.83 5.05 9.72
C PHE A 222 17.37 5.46 8.34
N GLU A 223 18.65 5.87 8.30
CA GLU A 223 19.40 6.21 7.08
C GLU A 223 20.82 5.67 7.16
N ILE A 224 21.29 5.04 6.09
CA ILE A 224 22.69 4.60 5.95
C ILE A 224 23.16 4.79 4.50
N LYS A 225 24.44 5.19 4.33
CA LYS A 225 25.09 5.08 3.01
C LYS A 225 25.22 3.61 2.64
N TYR A 226 24.77 3.27 1.47
CA TYR A 226 24.71 1.89 1.01
C TYR A 226 25.16 1.77 -0.44
N LYS A 227 26.12 0.90 -0.70
CA LYS A 227 26.51 0.55 -2.06
C LYS A 227 25.68 -0.63 -2.48
N TYR A 228 24.66 -0.40 -3.24
CA TYR A 228 23.75 -1.43 -3.73
C TYR A 228 24.46 -2.45 -4.60
N PRO A 229 24.29 -3.76 -4.33
CA PRO A 229 24.32 -4.72 -5.40
C PRO A 229 23.09 -4.46 -6.26
N TYR A 230 23.31 -4.15 -7.55
CA TYR A 230 22.21 -3.89 -8.49
C TYR A 230 21.47 -5.21 -8.78
N SER A 231 20.52 -5.59 -7.91
CA SER A 231 19.60 -6.66 -8.26
C SER A 231 18.64 -6.17 -9.35
N GLU A 232 18.19 -7.10 -10.17
CA GLU A 232 17.19 -6.80 -11.19
C GLU A 232 15.92 -6.21 -10.57
N TYR A 233 15.55 -6.70 -9.37
CA TYR A 233 14.42 -6.19 -8.61
C TYR A 233 14.64 -4.74 -8.13
N ALA A 234 15.80 -4.43 -7.56
CA ALA A 234 16.14 -3.07 -7.15
C ALA A 234 16.12 -2.12 -8.35
N ASN A 235 16.65 -2.55 -9.50
CA ASN A 235 16.58 -1.77 -10.74
C ASN A 235 15.12 -1.53 -11.19
N PHE A 236 14.26 -2.54 -11.07
CA PHE A 236 12.84 -2.46 -11.43
C PHE A 236 12.06 -1.47 -10.55
N ILE A 237 12.19 -1.57 -9.21
CA ILE A 237 11.43 -0.67 -8.31
C ILE A 237 11.96 0.76 -8.32
N ASN A 238 13.25 0.95 -8.58
CA ASN A 238 13.91 2.25 -8.61
C ASN A 238 13.89 2.91 -10.01
N ASN A 239 13.22 2.32 -11.01
CA ASN A 239 13.17 2.83 -12.38
C ASN A 239 14.57 3.10 -12.97
N GLY A 240 15.53 2.23 -12.70
CA GLY A 240 16.91 2.36 -13.17
C GLY A 240 17.75 3.39 -12.40
N LYS A 241 17.21 4.11 -11.43
CA LYS A 241 17.97 5.08 -10.63
C LYS A 241 18.99 4.36 -9.73
N LYS A 242 20.19 4.91 -9.68
CA LYS A 242 21.23 4.49 -8.73
C LYS A 242 20.97 5.14 -7.37
N ILE A 243 20.58 4.32 -6.39
CA ILE A 243 20.36 4.77 -5.01
C ILE A 243 21.61 4.50 -4.19
N ASN A 244 22.12 5.47 -3.46
CA ASN A 244 23.33 5.37 -2.64
C ASN A 244 23.05 5.48 -1.12
N LYS A 245 21.79 5.57 -0.75
CA LYS A 245 21.32 5.59 0.63
C LYS A 245 20.16 4.63 0.81
N LEU A 246 20.11 3.97 1.95
CA LEU A 246 19.02 3.11 2.36
C LEU A 246 18.30 3.75 3.55
N TYR A 247 16.95 3.74 3.52
CA TYR A 247 16.12 4.35 4.56
C TYR A 247 15.18 3.33 5.20
N ASN A 248 14.83 3.55 6.46
CA ASN A 248 13.84 2.77 7.21
C ASN A 248 14.16 1.26 7.28
N HIS A 249 15.43 0.87 7.18
CA HIS A 249 15.87 -0.52 7.31
C HIS A 249 16.34 -0.79 8.74
N LYS A 250 15.39 -0.99 9.65
CA LYS A 250 15.62 -1.16 11.08
C LYS A 250 14.72 -2.24 11.64
N ASN A 251 15.31 -3.16 12.40
CA ASN A 251 14.59 -4.24 13.03
C ASN A 251 13.82 -3.75 14.27
N ARG A 252 12.57 -4.22 14.44
CA ARG A 252 11.81 -3.95 15.65
C ARG A 252 12.23 -4.84 16.80
N TYR A 253 11.88 -4.41 18.03
CA TYR A 253 12.01 -5.25 19.22
C TYR A 253 11.19 -6.54 19.11
N ASN A 254 11.80 -7.65 19.49
CA ASN A 254 11.16 -8.93 19.75
C ASN A 254 11.71 -9.48 21.09
N ASN A 255 10.89 -10.15 21.89
CA ASN A 255 11.35 -10.84 23.09
C ASN A 255 12.10 -12.12 22.72
N ASP A 256 12.88 -12.66 23.67
CA ASP A 256 13.75 -13.82 23.40
C ASP A 256 12.97 -15.07 22.96
N ARG A 257 11.79 -15.31 23.53
CA ARG A 257 10.90 -16.40 23.11
C ARG A 257 10.46 -16.25 21.65
N ASP A 258 10.04 -15.04 21.22
CA ASP A 258 9.63 -14.82 19.84
C ASP A 258 10.82 -15.01 18.89
N ILE A 259 12.02 -14.58 19.28
CA ILE A 259 13.26 -14.79 18.51
C ILE A 259 13.55 -16.27 18.38
N GLU A 260 13.40 -17.05 19.44
CA GLU A 260 13.56 -18.50 19.43
C GLU A 260 12.54 -19.17 18.49
N ILE A 261 11.24 -18.81 18.60
CA ILE A 261 10.20 -19.27 17.68
C ILE A 261 10.57 -18.98 16.23
N PHE A 262 11.04 -17.75 15.95
CA PHE A 262 11.44 -17.35 14.60
C PHE A 262 12.61 -18.17 14.07
N GLY A 263 13.54 -18.55 14.94
CA GLY A 263 14.67 -19.42 14.60
C GLY A 263 14.23 -20.84 14.26
N LEU A 264 13.39 -21.43 15.10
CA LEU A 264 12.98 -22.84 15.02
C LEU A 264 11.96 -23.14 13.91
N LEU A 265 11.13 -22.16 13.51
CA LEU A 265 10.16 -22.36 12.46
C LEU A 265 10.84 -22.59 11.10
N PRO A 266 10.50 -23.68 10.36
CA PRO A 266 10.87 -23.81 8.97
C PRO A 266 10.16 -22.78 8.07
N GLN A 267 10.75 -22.47 6.91
CA GLN A 267 10.10 -21.62 5.91
C GLN A 267 8.76 -22.22 5.46
N GLY A 268 7.73 -21.36 5.32
CA GLY A 268 6.37 -21.76 4.97
C GLY A 268 5.55 -22.31 6.15
N ALA A 269 6.16 -22.53 7.32
CA ALA A 269 5.47 -23.08 8.48
C ALA A 269 4.78 -21.99 9.33
N ASN A 270 3.74 -22.38 10.04
CA ASN A 270 2.94 -21.52 10.90
C ASN A 270 2.95 -21.98 12.37
N SER A 271 2.17 -21.32 13.21
CA SER A 271 2.07 -21.57 14.66
C SER A 271 1.65 -22.99 15.09
N LEU A 272 1.22 -23.84 14.15
CA LEU A 272 0.86 -25.24 14.42
C LEU A 272 2.03 -26.22 14.22
N HIS A 273 3.18 -25.73 13.79
CA HIS A 273 4.32 -26.59 13.47
C HIS A 273 4.94 -27.20 14.75
N LYS A 274 5.26 -28.50 14.73
CA LYS A 274 5.77 -29.27 15.88
C LYS A 274 7.07 -28.68 16.47
N SER A 275 7.91 -28.04 15.65
CA SER A 275 9.20 -27.48 16.12
C SER A 275 9.05 -26.42 17.23
N ILE A 276 7.90 -25.77 17.34
CA ILE A 276 7.64 -24.69 18.33
C ILE A 276 6.55 -25.03 19.35
N GLU A 277 5.99 -26.24 19.31
CA GLU A 277 4.88 -26.63 20.18
C GLU A 277 5.20 -26.45 21.67
N HIS A 278 6.45 -26.74 22.06
CA HIS A 278 6.92 -26.66 23.44
C HIS A 278 7.01 -25.22 24.00
N ILE A 279 7.22 -24.22 23.13
CA ILE A 279 7.42 -22.81 23.51
C ILE A 279 6.25 -21.89 23.11
N MET A 280 5.22 -22.43 22.46
CA MET A 280 4.07 -21.63 22.02
C MET A 280 3.29 -21.02 23.19
N PRO A 281 3.11 -19.67 23.20
CA PRO A 281 2.48 -18.97 24.34
C PRO A 281 0.96 -19.14 24.46
N TYR A 282 0.29 -19.60 23.39
CA TYR A 282 -1.19 -19.58 23.29
C TYR A 282 -1.77 -20.93 22.83
N LYS A 283 -1.34 -22.03 23.44
CA LYS A 283 -1.75 -23.39 23.06
C LYS A 283 -3.26 -23.56 22.86
N ASN A 284 -4.07 -22.96 23.73
CA ASN A 284 -5.54 -23.11 23.72
C ASN A 284 -6.24 -22.32 22.59
N ARG A 285 -5.55 -21.43 21.87
CA ARG A 285 -6.12 -20.60 20.80
C ARG A 285 -5.50 -20.86 19.42
N ASN A 286 -4.60 -21.79 19.29
CA ASN A 286 -3.90 -22.09 18.04
C ASN A 286 -4.85 -22.52 16.92
N HIS A 287 -5.97 -23.18 17.24
CA HIS A 287 -6.98 -23.57 16.26
C HIS A 287 -7.72 -22.39 15.63
N ILE A 288 -7.77 -21.22 16.33
CA ILE A 288 -8.45 -20.00 15.86
C ILE A 288 -7.49 -19.11 15.09
N PHE A 289 -6.20 -19.06 15.48
CA PHE A 289 -5.18 -18.15 14.96
C PHE A 289 -3.97 -18.92 14.40
N LYS A 290 -4.22 -19.73 13.37
CA LYS A 290 -3.20 -20.63 12.78
C LYS A 290 -1.98 -19.91 12.25
N ASP A 291 -2.10 -18.66 11.81
CA ASP A 291 -1.04 -17.87 11.19
C ASP A 291 -0.50 -16.75 12.09
N LYS A 292 -0.72 -16.86 13.41
CA LYS A 292 -0.17 -15.87 14.37
C LYS A 292 1.36 -15.78 14.30
N TYR A 293 2.04 -16.91 14.10
CA TYR A 293 3.44 -16.98 13.67
C TYR A 293 3.46 -17.63 12.29
N PHE A 294 4.14 -16.98 11.36
CA PHE A 294 4.30 -17.52 10.02
C PHE A 294 5.65 -17.12 9.46
N LYS A 295 6.51 -18.11 9.17
CA LYS A 295 7.79 -17.88 8.53
C LYS A 295 7.62 -17.89 7.02
N LEU A 296 7.96 -16.77 6.40
CA LEU A 296 7.82 -16.60 4.96
C LEU A 296 8.73 -17.57 4.20
N ASN A 297 8.30 -17.95 2.99
CA ASN A 297 9.11 -18.78 2.08
C ASN A 297 9.80 -17.87 1.06
N GLU A 298 11.11 -17.97 0.96
CA GLU A 298 11.93 -17.14 0.08
C GLU A 298 11.65 -17.34 -1.41
N ASN A 299 11.18 -18.54 -1.80
CA ASN A 299 10.89 -18.90 -3.19
C ASN A 299 9.44 -18.67 -3.61
N GLU A 300 8.63 -18.09 -2.73
CA GLU A 300 7.23 -17.76 -2.98
C GLU A 300 7.00 -16.26 -2.95
N VAL A 301 5.84 -15.82 -3.44
CA VAL A 301 5.39 -14.45 -3.24
C VAL A 301 4.98 -14.24 -1.79
N CYS A 302 5.28 -13.08 -1.23
CA CYS A 302 4.86 -12.74 0.12
C CYS A 302 3.33 -12.69 0.25
N LYS A 303 2.79 -13.09 1.38
CA LYS A 303 1.39 -12.79 1.73
C LYS A 303 1.15 -11.29 1.78
N THR A 304 -0.11 -10.87 1.74
CA THR A 304 -0.48 -9.43 1.78
C THR A 304 0.17 -8.72 2.97
N ILE A 305 1.01 -7.73 2.71
CA ILE A 305 1.54 -6.80 3.71
C ILE A 305 0.39 -5.94 4.24
N THR A 306 0.17 -5.94 5.54
CA THR A 306 -0.96 -5.26 6.18
C THR A 306 -0.50 -4.24 7.22
N SER A 307 -1.35 -3.25 7.52
CA SER A 307 -1.09 -2.26 8.57
C SER A 307 -1.00 -2.87 9.98
N HIS A 308 -1.46 -4.12 10.15
CA HIS A 308 -1.33 -4.87 11.42
C HIS A 308 0.12 -5.06 11.84
N MET A 309 1.07 -5.05 10.90
CA MET A 309 2.51 -5.08 11.20
C MET A 309 2.96 -3.97 12.16
N LYS A 310 2.18 -2.90 12.35
CA LYS A 310 2.45 -1.88 13.37
C LYS A 310 2.44 -2.43 14.80
N PHE A 311 1.71 -3.50 15.06
CA PHE A 311 1.61 -4.14 16.38
C PHE A 311 2.69 -5.21 16.56
N ASP A 312 2.82 -6.12 15.60
CA ASP A 312 3.85 -7.16 15.56
C ASP A 312 4.12 -7.62 14.11
N CYS A 313 5.24 -8.31 13.91
CA CYS A 313 5.60 -8.92 12.64
C CYS A 313 5.64 -10.46 12.69
N ASN A 314 4.94 -11.06 13.67
CA ASN A 314 4.98 -12.50 13.88
C ASN A 314 4.39 -13.29 12.70
N MET A 315 3.46 -12.68 11.96
CA MET A 315 2.92 -13.24 10.70
C MET A 315 3.84 -13.03 9.48
N TYR A 316 4.97 -12.34 9.67
CA TYR A 316 5.90 -11.93 8.60
C TYR A 316 7.33 -12.18 9.04
N ILE A 317 7.62 -13.40 9.52
CA ILE A 317 8.97 -13.81 9.95
C ILE A 317 9.86 -13.90 8.71
N HIS A 318 11.03 -13.26 8.77
CA HIS A 318 12.00 -13.28 7.69
C HIS A 318 12.49 -14.74 7.40
N PRO A 319 12.59 -15.17 6.14
CA PRO A 319 12.90 -16.57 5.82
C PRO A 319 14.22 -17.08 6.41
N ASN A 320 15.28 -16.24 6.45
CA ASN A 320 16.64 -16.66 6.81
C ASN A 320 17.22 -15.95 8.05
N GLN A 321 16.44 -15.11 8.73
CA GLN A 321 16.89 -14.38 9.91
C GLN A 321 15.83 -14.50 11.00
N PRO A 322 16.17 -14.74 12.29
CA PRO A 322 15.20 -14.98 13.35
C PRO A 322 14.56 -13.66 13.84
N ARG A 323 13.88 -12.96 12.95
CA ARG A 323 13.19 -11.67 13.16
C ARG A 323 12.02 -11.51 12.21
N GLY A 324 11.15 -10.56 12.47
CA GLY A 324 10.17 -10.11 11.50
C GLY A 324 10.80 -9.31 10.36
N LEU A 325 10.04 -9.06 9.29
CA LEU A 325 10.46 -8.15 8.23
C LEU A 325 10.70 -6.74 8.78
N SER A 326 11.70 -6.04 8.29
CA SER A 326 11.90 -4.61 8.53
C SER A 326 10.91 -3.77 7.70
N PRO A 327 10.70 -2.48 8.05
CA PRO A 327 9.87 -1.60 7.23
C PRO A 327 10.37 -1.48 5.78
N ARG A 328 11.67 -1.42 5.54
CA ARG A 328 12.23 -1.36 4.17
C ARG A 328 11.95 -2.64 3.38
N GLU A 329 12.08 -3.81 3.99
CA GLU A 329 11.73 -5.07 3.35
C GLU A 329 10.24 -5.10 2.98
N ALA A 330 9.36 -4.69 3.91
CA ALA A 330 7.92 -4.56 3.63
C ALA A 330 7.62 -3.53 2.53
N ALA A 331 8.33 -2.38 2.50
CA ALA A 331 8.19 -1.37 1.46
C ALA A 331 8.61 -1.88 0.08
N ARG A 332 9.70 -2.65 0.01
CA ARG A 332 10.12 -3.28 -1.24
C ARG A 332 9.10 -4.30 -1.75
N ILE A 333 8.52 -5.11 -0.88
CA ILE A 333 7.44 -6.04 -1.25
C ILE A 333 6.22 -5.27 -1.80
N GLN A 334 5.96 -4.07 -1.30
CA GLN A 334 4.96 -3.12 -1.81
C GLN A 334 5.48 -2.29 -3.01
N THR A 335 6.65 -2.62 -3.52
CA THR A 335 7.29 -1.99 -4.68
C THR A 335 7.57 -0.49 -4.55
N PHE A 336 7.71 0.02 -3.32
CA PHE A 336 8.22 1.38 -3.11
C PHE A 336 9.69 1.46 -3.54
N PRO A 337 10.12 2.53 -4.21
CA PRO A 337 11.53 2.75 -4.49
C PRO A 337 12.33 2.97 -3.19
N ASP A 338 13.63 2.70 -3.25
CA ASP A 338 14.49 2.71 -2.08
C ASP A 338 14.79 4.12 -1.54
N ASP A 339 14.63 5.13 -2.38
CA ASP A 339 14.72 6.55 -2.01
C ASP A 339 13.44 7.11 -1.39
N TYR A 340 12.34 6.34 -1.34
CA TYR A 340 11.11 6.74 -0.67
C TYR A 340 11.25 6.64 0.85
N ILE A 341 11.10 7.75 1.56
CA ILE A 341 11.38 7.87 2.99
C ILE A 341 10.07 7.92 3.78
N PHE A 342 9.90 6.99 4.73
CA PHE A 342 8.74 6.98 5.63
C PHE A 342 9.06 7.79 6.88
N LYS A 343 8.20 8.75 7.22
CA LYS A 343 8.33 9.65 8.38
C LYS A 343 7.51 9.12 9.57
N GLY A 344 7.76 9.70 10.73
CA GLY A 344 7.12 9.29 11.98
C GLY A 344 7.85 8.15 12.70
N THR A 345 7.13 7.37 13.51
CA THR A 345 7.69 6.27 14.29
C THR A 345 7.82 4.98 13.49
N PRO A 346 8.69 4.02 13.89
CA PRO A 346 8.78 2.72 13.23
C PRO A 346 7.43 1.98 13.09
N ASN A 347 6.55 2.09 14.08
CA ASN A 347 5.21 1.50 14.00
C ASN A 347 4.35 2.20 12.92
N ASN A 348 4.50 3.53 12.78
CA ASN A 348 3.81 4.28 11.74
C ASN A 348 4.31 3.88 10.35
N TRP A 349 5.62 3.59 10.17
CA TRP A 349 6.14 3.13 8.88
C TRP A 349 5.45 1.85 8.42
N TYR A 350 5.31 0.84 9.31
CA TYR A 350 4.59 -0.39 8.97
C TYR A 350 3.11 -0.14 8.61
N ALA A 351 2.43 0.74 9.37
CA ALA A 351 1.03 1.06 9.10
C ALA A 351 0.85 1.72 7.73
N GLN A 352 1.72 2.67 7.39
CA GLN A 352 1.75 3.37 6.10
C GLN A 352 1.95 2.39 4.95
N ILE A 353 3.00 1.57 5.03
CA ILE A 353 3.35 0.60 4.01
C ILE A 353 2.23 -0.43 3.82
N GLY A 354 1.65 -0.93 4.91
CA GLY A 354 0.60 -1.95 4.85
C GLY A 354 -0.72 -1.46 4.26
N ASN A 355 -1.04 -0.18 4.41
CA ASN A 355 -2.24 0.42 3.82
C ASN A 355 -2.05 0.76 2.34
N ALA A 356 -0.84 0.97 1.88
CA ALA A 356 -0.56 1.44 0.53
C ALA A 356 -0.97 0.43 -0.56
N VAL A 357 -1.30 0.95 -1.73
CA VAL A 357 -1.35 0.19 -3.00
C VAL A 357 0.09 -0.06 -3.46
N PRO A 358 0.44 -1.25 -3.98
CA PRO A 358 1.75 -1.48 -4.57
C PRO A 358 2.03 -0.49 -5.70
N VAL A 359 3.16 0.22 -5.59
CA VAL A 359 3.48 1.33 -6.51
C VAL A 359 3.51 0.88 -7.97
N LYS A 360 4.11 -0.30 -8.25
CA LYS A 360 4.20 -0.83 -9.62
C LYS A 360 2.86 -1.30 -10.19
N LEU A 361 1.91 -1.72 -9.34
CA LEU A 361 0.54 -2.01 -9.78
C LEU A 361 -0.18 -0.71 -10.17
N ALA A 362 -0.03 0.34 -9.36
CA ALA A 362 -0.58 1.65 -9.65
C ALA A 362 0.05 2.26 -10.92
N GLU A 363 1.36 2.15 -11.11
CA GLU A 363 2.06 2.59 -12.33
C GLU A 363 1.51 1.91 -13.57
N LEU A 364 1.25 0.61 -13.52
CA LEU A 364 0.70 -0.16 -14.62
C LEU A 364 -0.71 0.33 -15.00
N ILE A 365 -1.57 0.57 -14.00
CA ILE A 365 -2.91 1.13 -14.22
C ILE A 365 -2.80 2.54 -14.83
N GLY A 366 -1.94 3.39 -14.28
CA GLY A 366 -1.71 4.74 -14.77
C GLY A 366 -1.21 4.78 -16.23
N LYS A 367 -0.29 3.87 -16.57
CA LYS A 367 0.22 3.73 -17.97
C LYS A 367 -0.86 3.31 -18.95
N GLU A 368 -1.86 2.58 -18.52
CA GLU A 368 -3.00 2.26 -19.40
C GLU A 368 -3.91 3.48 -19.57
N ILE A 369 -4.28 4.14 -18.48
CA ILE A 369 -5.19 5.30 -18.53
C ILE A 369 -4.61 6.46 -19.34
N ILE A 370 -3.32 6.75 -19.19
CA ILE A 370 -2.70 7.91 -19.84
C ILE A 370 -2.72 7.82 -21.39
N LYS A 371 -2.92 6.63 -21.95
CA LYS A 371 -3.07 6.44 -23.40
C LYS A 371 -4.32 7.11 -24.00
N TYR A 372 -5.30 7.39 -23.15
CA TYR A 372 -6.59 7.95 -23.54
C TYR A 372 -6.71 9.45 -23.21
N LEU A 373 -5.67 10.06 -22.66
CA LEU A 373 -5.57 11.45 -22.27
C LEU A 373 -4.63 12.22 -23.19
#